data_ac9b5cbd7f01392b40a4354f2c43ba6a
#
_entry.id   ac9b5cbd7f01392b40a4354f2c43ba6a
#
_cell.length_a   1.000
_cell.length_b   1.000
_cell.length_c   1.000
_cell.angle_alpha   90.00
_cell.angle_beta   90.00
_cell.angle_gamma   90.00
#
_symmetry.space_group_name_H-M   'P 1'
#
loop_
_entity.id
_entity.type
_entity.pdbx_description
1 polymer ?
#
loop_
_entity_poly.entity_id
_entity_poly.type
_entity_poly.pdbx_seq_one_letter_code
_entity_poly.pdbx_strand_id
1 'polypeptide(L)'
;MPFIRYAAIAAIAFSLAAQTRETFKARLSPVPADARTRADLTGSGSATATLEGSKLTVSGSFEGLKTAATTANLHSAVAAGVRGPAIADLTIAKATSGALSGSADLTPEQLTNLHHGGIYVEIHSEKAPDGVIWGWLLKP
;
A
#
# COMPACT_ATOMS: atom_id res chain seq x y z
N MET A 1 -26.10 31.84 -56.15
CA MET A 1 -26.53 31.72 -54.77
C MET A 1 -25.49 31.00 -54.02
N PRO A 2 -24.82 31.61 -53.07
CA PRO A 2 -23.83 30.89 -52.23
C PRO A 2 -24.56 30.04 -51.22
N PHE A 3 -24.34 28.72 -51.28
CA PHE A 3 -24.81 27.82 -50.25
C PHE A 3 -23.83 27.90 -49.09
N ILE A 4 -24.26 28.49 -47.97
CA ILE A 4 -23.50 28.48 -46.75
C ILE A 4 -23.71 27.08 -46.13
N ARG A 5 -22.70 26.22 -46.25
CA ARG A 5 -22.66 24.96 -45.50
C ARG A 5 -22.18 25.27 -44.11
N TYR A 6 -23.10 25.28 -43.17
CA TYR A 6 -22.72 25.23 -41.76
C TYR A 6 -22.22 23.84 -41.46
N ALA A 7 -20.89 23.69 -41.38
CA ALA A 7 -20.31 22.51 -40.77
C ALA A 7 -20.57 22.62 -39.27
N ALA A 8 -21.52 21.88 -38.77
CA ALA A 8 -21.68 21.70 -37.34
C ALA A 8 -20.45 20.92 -36.81
N ILE A 9 -19.51 21.66 -36.28
CA ILE A 9 -18.43 21.05 -35.50
C ILE A 9 -19.09 20.59 -34.23
N ALA A 10 -19.41 19.30 -34.14
CA ALA A 10 -19.76 18.68 -32.90
C ALA A 10 -18.49 18.67 -32.06
N ALA A 11 -18.36 19.61 -31.13
CA ALA A 11 -17.37 19.59 -30.13
C ALA A 11 -17.69 18.39 -29.19
N ILE A 12 -17.02 17.26 -29.44
CA ILE A 12 -17.04 16.15 -28.51
C ILE A 12 -16.25 16.64 -27.29
N ALA A 13 -16.99 17.13 -26.32
CA ALA A 13 -16.39 17.41 -25.00
C ALA A 13 -15.99 16.06 -24.40
N PHE A 14 -14.73 15.68 -24.55
CA PHE A 14 -14.14 14.65 -23.70
C PHE A 14 -14.12 15.21 -22.30
N SER A 15 -15.14 14.88 -21.53
CA SER A 15 -15.10 15.00 -20.09
C SER A 15 -14.05 13.99 -19.62
N LEU A 16 -12.82 14.46 -19.47
CA LEU A 16 -11.82 13.78 -18.66
C LEU A 16 -12.37 13.80 -17.24
N ALA A 17 -13.10 12.74 -16.88
CA ALA A 17 -13.36 12.47 -15.50
C ALA A 17 -11.99 12.30 -14.85
N ALA A 18 -11.53 13.33 -14.13
CA ALA A 18 -10.32 13.24 -13.34
C ALA A 18 -10.50 12.05 -12.41
N GLN A 19 -9.69 10.99 -12.60
CA GLN A 19 -9.68 9.88 -11.66
C GLN A 19 -9.35 10.47 -10.30
N THR A 20 -10.22 10.23 -9.34
CA THR A 20 -9.99 10.65 -7.96
C THR A 20 -8.78 9.91 -7.44
N ARG A 21 -7.74 10.66 -7.10
CA ARG A 21 -6.53 10.13 -6.50
C ARG A 21 -6.58 10.34 -5.00
N GLU A 22 -6.44 9.27 -4.25
CA GLU A 22 -6.37 9.30 -2.79
C GLU A 22 -4.99 8.84 -2.33
N THR A 23 -4.45 9.50 -1.33
CA THR A 23 -3.14 9.17 -0.74
C THR A 23 -3.32 8.67 0.67
N PHE A 24 -2.59 7.60 1.02
CA PHE A 24 -2.57 6.98 2.33
C PHE A 24 -1.12 6.87 2.80
N LYS A 25 -0.91 6.91 4.09
CA LYS A 25 0.43 6.76 4.69
C LYS A 25 0.39 5.76 5.83
N ALA A 26 1.47 4.98 5.93
CA ALA A 26 1.69 4.06 7.02
C ALA A 26 3.03 4.34 7.68
N ARG A 27 3.05 4.27 9.00
CA ARG A 27 4.27 4.18 9.79
C ARG A 27 4.51 2.73 10.13
N LEU A 28 5.69 2.21 9.77
CA LEU A 28 6.06 0.84 10.05
C LEU A 28 6.80 0.78 11.39
N SER A 29 6.34 -0.08 12.25
CA SER A 29 6.90 -0.31 13.58
C SER A 29 6.86 -1.80 13.92
N PRO A 30 7.65 -2.26 14.90
CA PRO A 30 7.69 -3.67 15.25
C PRO A 30 6.31 -4.26 15.52
N VAL A 31 6.10 -5.48 15.04
CA VAL A 31 4.92 -6.27 15.39
C VAL A 31 4.94 -6.61 16.89
N PRO A 32 3.81 -6.99 17.50
CA PRO A 32 3.80 -7.37 18.91
C PRO A 32 4.81 -8.46 19.24
N ALA A 33 5.60 -8.24 20.27
CA ALA A 33 6.71 -9.10 20.68
C ALA A 33 6.44 -9.73 22.05
N ASP A 34 6.98 -10.93 22.23
CA ASP A 34 7.11 -11.57 23.55
C ASP A 34 8.59 -11.60 23.99
N ALA A 35 8.88 -12.22 25.13
CA ALA A 35 10.22 -12.30 25.66
C ALA A 35 11.20 -13.07 24.75
N ARG A 36 10.70 -13.96 23.88
CA ARG A 36 11.52 -14.77 22.97
C ARG A 36 11.87 -14.02 21.71
N THR A 37 10.95 -13.19 21.20
CA THR A 37 11.06 -12.55 19.89
C THR A 37 11.56 -11.12 19.96
N ARG A 38 11.49 -10.47 21.11
CA ARG A 38 11.83 -9.05 21.31
C ARG A 38 13.15 -8.64 20.67
N ALA A 39 14.19 -9.46 20.81
CA ALA A 39 15.51 -9.14 20.30
C ALA A 39 15.57 -9.10 18.75
N ASP A 40 14.69 -9.84 18.08
CA ASP A 40 14.64 -9.96 16.61
C ASP A 40 13.62 -9.03 15.97
N LEU A 41 12.72 -8.42 16.76
CA LEU A 41 11.67 -7.53 16.30
C LEU A 41 12.10 -6.07 16.45
N THR A 42 12.98 -5.65 15.55
CA THR A 42 13.49 -4.28 15.50
C THR A 42 13.26 -3.69 14.12
N GLY A 43 13.27 -2.38 14.04
CA GLY A 43 13.19 -1.66 12.79
C GLY A 43 12.08 -0.64 12.76
N SER A 44 12.12 0.17 11.73
CA SER A 44 11.12 1.19 11.46
C SER A 44 11.04 1.44 9.96
N GLY A 45 10.02 2.14 9.55
CA GLY A 45 9.87 2.50 8.15
C GLY A 45 8.62 3.35 7.91
N SER A 46 8.41 3.64 6.66
CA SER A 46 7.22 4.34 6.20
C SER A 46 6.81 3.84 4.83
N ALA A 47 5.54 3.91 4.53
CA ALA A 47 5.01 3.62 3.21
C ALA A 47 3.98 4.68 2.84
N THR A 48 3.94 4.99 1.55
CA THR A 48 2.92 5.85 0.96
C THR A 48 2.20 5.04 -0.10
N ALA A 49 0.89 5.11 -0.11
CA ALA A 49 0.07 4.47 -1.12
C ALA A 49 -0.82 5.47 -1.81
N THR A 50 -0.98 5.30 -3.11
CA THR A 50 -1.87 6.11 -3.94
C THR A 50 -2.91 5.21 -4.56
N LEU A 51 -4.18 5.56 -4.38
CA LEU A 51 -5.31 4.86 -4.97
C LEU A 51 -5.83 5.65 -6.16
N GLU A 52 -5.88 4.99 -7.31
CA GLU A 52 -6.51 5.49 -8.54
C GLU A 52 -7.52 4.46 -9.03
N GLY A 53 -8.80 4.78 -8.94
CA GLY A 53 -9.86 3.79 -9.19
C GLY A 53 -9.77 2.67 -8.16
N SER A 54 -9.47 1.45 -8.60
CA SER A 54 -9.24 0.28 -7.75
C SER A 54 -7.77 -0.11 -7.61
N LYS A 55 -6.87 0.61 -8.28
CA LYS A 55 -5.43 0.31 -8.24
C LYS A 55 -4.74 1.06 -7.12
N LEU A 56 -4.16 0.31 -6.20
CA LEU A 56 -3.34 0.82 -5.12
C LEU A 56 -1.86 0.63 -5.46
N THR A 57 -1.11 1.72 -5.50
CA THR A 57 0.34 1.70 -5.72
C THR A 57 1.03 2.09 -4.43
N VAL A 58 1.97 1.26 -3.97
CA VAL A 58 2.67 1.41 -2.69
C VAL A 58 4.15 1.61 -2.93
N SER A 59 4.74 2.53 -2.21
CA SER A 59 6.18 2.73 -2.14
C SER A 59 6.58 3.11 -0.72
N GLY A 60 7.79 2.74 -0.33
CA GLY A 60 8.26 3.04 1.01
C GLY A 60 9.71 2.66 1.23
N SER A 61 10.12 2.82 2.46
CA SER A 61 11.48 2.48 2.91
C SER A 61 11.44 1.95 4.34
N PHE A 62 12.46 1.19 4.68
CA PHE A 62 12.61 0.61 6.01
C PHE A 62 14.08 0.60 6.40
N GLU A 63 14.33 0.52 7.70
CA GLU A 63 15.68 0.48 8.27
C GLU A 63 15.69 -0.22 9.63
N GLY A 64 16.86 -0.54 10.12
CA GLY A 64 17.06 -1.05 11.48
C GLY A 64 16.59 -2.47 11.71
N LEU A 65 16.39 -3.28 10.66
CA LEU A 65 16.13 -4.70 10.84
C LEU A 65 17.39 -5.39 11.37
N LYS A 66 17.22 -6.37 12.23
CA LYS A 66 18.35 -7.16 12.77
C LYS A 66 18.89 -8.14 11.73
N THR A 67 18.02 -8.72 10.95
CA THR A 67 18.37 -9.62 9.84
C THR A 67 17.70 -9.15 8.55
N ALA A 68 18.21 -9.60 7.41
CA ALA A 68 17.73 -9.15 6.11
C ALA A 68 16.23 -9.42 5.91
N ALA A 69 15.54 -8.45 5.33
CA ALA A 69 14.17 -8.64 4.88
C ALA A 69 14.10 -9.77 3.85
N THR A 70 13.06 -10.58 3.94
CA THR A 70 12.82 -11.71 3.02
C THR A 70 11.67 -11.45 2.08
N THR A 71 10.54 -10.99 2.61
CA THR A 71 9.31 -10.69 1.86
C THR A 71 8.60 -9.50 2.46
N ALA A 72 7.76 -8.88 1.66
CA ALA A 72 6.80 -7.88 2.10
C ALA A 72 5.48 -8.10 1.39
N ASN A 73 4.38 -7.82 2.04
CA ASN A 73 3.05 -7.95 1.47
C ASN A 73 2.06 -6.93 2.03
N LEU A 74 0.97 -6.79 1.28
CA LEU A 74 -0.22 -6.09 1.72
C LEU A 74 -1.20 -7.10 2.31
N HIS A 75 -1.83 -6.71 3.39
CA HIS A 75 -2.91 -7.45 4.05
C HIS A 75 -4.17 -6.61 4.07
N SER A 76 -5.31 -7.26 4.10
CA SER A 76 -6.62 -6.59 4.20
C SER A 76 -7.39 -7.10 5.40
N ALA A 77 -7.75 -6.19 6.28
CA ALA A 77 -8.58 -6.43 7.46
C ALA A 77 -9.71 -5.40 7.52
N VAL A 78 -10.66 -5.61 8.41
CA VAL A 78 -11.85 -4.76 8.53
C VAL A 78 -11.57 -3.40 9.14
N ALA A 79 -10.47 -3.25 9.87
CA ALA A 79 -10.10 -2.01 10.56
C ALA A 79 -8.60 -2.00 10.89
N ALA A 80 -8.08 -0.82 11.20
CA ALA A 80 -6.72 -0.66 11.71
C ALA A 80 -6.51 -1.47 13.01
N GLY A 81 -5.34 -2.07 13.14
CA GLY A 81 -4.99 -2.89 14.31
C GLY A 81 -5.51 -4.32 14.26
N VAL A 82 -6.30 -4.67 13.26
CA VAL A 82 -6.84 -6.03 13.08
C VAL A 82 -6.00 -6.76 12.04
N ARG A 83 -5.68 -8.03 12.30
CA ARG A 83 -4.99 -8.90 11.34
C ARG A 83 -5.97 -9.41 10.29
N GLY A 84 -5.48 -9.51 9.06
CA GLY A 84 -6.22 -10.05 7.93
C GLY A 84 -5.32 -10.81 6.96
N PRO A 85 -5.91 -11.46 5.95
CA PRO A 85 -5.14 -12.21 4.97
C PRO A 85 -4.30 -11.32 4.07
N ALA A 86 -3.19 -11.88 3.56
CA ALA A 86 -2.39 -11.26 2.53
C ALA A 86 -3.17 -11.18 1.21
N ILE A 87 -3.10 -10.04 0.54
CA ILE A 87 -3.80 -9.80 -0.72
C ILE A 87 -2.86 -9.53 -1.89
N ALA A 88 -1.63 -9.13 -1.65
CA ALA A 88 -0.64 -8.87 -2.68
C ALA A 88 0.77 -8.93 -2.12
N ASP A 89 1.71 -9.35 -2.95
CA ASP A 89 3.13 -9.30 -2.63
C ASP A 89 3.72 -7.96 -3.07
N LEU A 90 4.69 -7.47 -2.29
CA LEU A 90 5.48 -6.28 -2.61
C LEU A 90 6.91 -6.69 -2.91
N THR A 91 7.57 -5.93 -3.78
CA THR A 91 9.01 -6.05 -3.99
C THR A 91 9.73 -5.36 -2.84
N ILE A 92 10.74 -6.01 -2.28
CA ILE A 92 11.49 -5.48 -1.15
C ILE A 92 12.99 -5.74 -1.32
N ALA A 93 13.80 -4.78 -0.92
CA ALA A 93 15.25 -4.97 -0.81
C ALA A 93 15.55 -6.04 0.25
N LYS A 94 16.28 -7.08 -0.14
CA LYS A 94 16.67 -8.19 0.76
C LYS A 94 17.90 -7.80 1.57
N ALA A 95 17.70 -6.87 2.48
CA ALA A 95 18.72 -6.26 3.32
C ALA A 95 18.09 -5.82 4.65
N THR A 96 18.90 -5.29 5.55
CA THR A 96 18.42 -4.75 6.84
C THR A 96 17.82 -3.35 6.71
N SER A 97 18.00 -2.72 5.55
CA SER A 97 17.40 -1.44 5.18
C SER A 97 17.23 -1.37 3.67
N GLY A 98 16.31 -0.56 3.19
CA GLY A 98 16.10 -0.36 1.77
C GLY A 98 14.70 0.07 1.41
N ALA A 99 14.34 -0.11 0.13
CA ALA A 99 13.06 0.27 -0.43
C ALA A 99 12.11 -0.91 -0.57
N LEU A 100 10.83 -0.61 -0.55
CA LEU A 100 9.76 -1.52 -0.93
C LEU A 100 8.81 -0.83 -1.91
N SER A 101 8.18 -1.61 -2.77
CA SER A 101 7.22 -1.10 -3.73
C SER A 101 6.33 -2.20 -4.29
N GLY A 102 5.20 -1.82 -4.84
CA GLY A 102 4.30 -2.73 -5.52
C GLY A 102 2.95 -2.12 -5.79
N SER A 103 2.07 -2.90 -6.35
CA SER A 103 0.71 -2.47 -6.63
C SER A 103 -0.27 -3.64 -6.47
N ALA A 104 -1.53 -3.31 -6.24
CA ALA A 104 -2.61 -4.28 -6.15
C ALA A 104 -3.88 -3.69 -6.76
N ASP A 105 -4.63 -4.53 -7.45
CA ASP A 105 -5.98 -4.22 -7.87
C ASP A 105 -6.94 -4.68 -6.78
N LEU A 106 -7.58 -3.72 -6.11
CA LEU A 106 -8.42 -3.99 -4.96
C LEU A 106 -9.84 -4.39 -5.37
N THR A 107 -10.37 -5.40 -4.70
CA THR A 107 -11.79 -5.74 -4.79
C THR A 107 -12.64 -4.67 -4.10
N PRO A 108 -13.98 -4.62 -4.35
CA PRO A 108 -14.85 -3.69 -3.63
C PRO A 108 -14.77 -3.82 -2.11
N GLU A 109 -14.65 -5.04 -1.58
CA GLU A 109 -14.47 -5.28 -0.14
C GLU A 109 -13.14 -4.72 0.36
N GLN A 110 -12.06 -4.93 -0.38
CA GLN A 110 -10.73 -4.41 -0.04
C GLN A 110 -10.71 -2.88 -0.10
N LEU A 111 -11.42 -2.25 -1.03
CA LEU A 111 -11.58 -0.79 -1.08
C LEU A 111 -12.28 -0.27 0.19
N THR A 112 -13.33 -0.95 0.62
CA THR A 112 -14.02 -0.63 1.88
C THR A 112 -13.05 -0.75 3.06
N ASN A 113 -12.28 -1.82 3.12
CA ASN A 113 -11.28 -2.04 4.14
C ASN A 113 -10.19 -0.95 4.14
N LEU A 114 -9.73 -0.53 2.96
CA LEU A 114 -8.78 0.58 2.84
C LEU A 114 -9.33 1.88 3.45
N HIS A 115 -10.57 2.22 3.14
CA HIS A 115 -11.20 3.43 3.68
C HIS A 115 -11.48 3.34 5.20
N HIS A 116 -11.56 2.14 5.75
CA HIS A 116 -11.64 1.90 7.19
C HIS A 116 -10.26 1.79 7.87
N GLY A 117 -9.17 2.00 7.12
CA GLY A 117 -7.81 1.90 7.65
C GLY A 117 -7.34 0.46 7.87
N GLY A 118 -7.97 -0.51 7.23
CA GLY A 118 -7.70 -1.94 7.46
C GLY A 118 -6.65 -2.58 6.55
N ILE A 119 -6.13 -1.86 5.56
CA ILE A 119 -5.04 -2.39 4.73
C ILE A 119 -3.70 -2.01 5.35
N TYR A 120 -2.82 -2.99 5.52
CA TYR A 120 -1.51 -2.78 6.11
C TYR A 120 -0.39 -3.44 5.32
N VAL A 121 0.79 -2.86 5.47
CA VAL A 121 2.05 -3.39 4.95
C VAL A 121 2.70 -4.21 6.06
N GLU A 122 3.19 -5.41 5.74
CA GLU A 122 3.96 -6.22 6.65
C GLU A 122 5.26 -6.66 5.99
N ILE A 123 6.38 -6.52 6.71
CA ILE A 123 7.70 -6.95 6.29
C ILE A 123 8.10 -8.14 7.14
N HIS A 124 8.64 -9.17 6.50
CA HIS A 124 9.20 -10.37 7.12
C HIS A 124 10.72 -10.35 6.98
N SER A 125 11.41 -10.98 7.93
CA SER A 125 12.87 -11.10 7.90
C SER A 125 13.31 -12.52 8.20
N GLU A 126 14.59 -12.81 8.02
CA GLU A 126 15.15 -14.16 8.23
C GLU A 126 14.85 -14.72 9.61
N LYS A 127 15.05 -13.91 10.66
CA LYS A 127 14.77 -14.33 12.06
C LYS A 127 13.36 -13.99 12.53
N ALA A 128 12.57 -13.27 11.74
CA ALA A 128 11.19 -12.97 12.04
C ALA A 128 10.30 -13.35 10.83
N PRO A 129 10.18 -14.64 10.52
CA PRO A 129 9.44 -15.11 9.35
C PRO A 129 7.93 -14.85 9.45
N ASP A 130 7.40 -14.63 10.65
CA ASP A 130 5.99 -14.32 10.89
C ASP A 130 5.69 -12.81 10.87
N GLY A 131 6.68 -11.98 10.58
CA GLY A 131 6.58 -10.54 10.53
C GLY A 131 7.54 -9.84 11.50
N VAL A 132 8.17 -8.77 11.03
CA VAL A 132 9.11 -7.97 11.84
C VAL A 132 8.56 -6.58 12.11
N ILE A 133 8.14 -5.86 11.07
CA ILE A 133 7.48 -4.56 11.17
C ILE A 133 6.25 -4.51 10.29
N TRP A 134 5.29 -3.71 10.69
CA TRP A 134 4.04 -3.51 9.98
C TRP A 134 3.47 -2.10 10.20
N GLY A 135 2.48 -1.72 9.37
CA GLY A 135 1.77 -0.45 9.55
C GLY A 135 0.55 -0.36 8.66
N TRP A 136 -0.49 0.28 9.18
CA TRP A 136 -1.75 0.47 8.47
C TRP A 136 -1.70 1.73 7.62
N LEU A 137 -2.22 1.62 6.40
CA LEU A 137 -2.38 2.73 5.47
C LEU A 137 -3.57 3.58 5.91
N LEU A 138 -3.29 4.77 6.36
CA LEU A 138 -4.30 5.71 6.86
C LEU A 138 -4.27 7.00 6.04
N LYS A 139 -5.41 7.67 5.96
CA LYS A 139 -5.44 9.01 5.40
C LYS A 139 -4.67 9.96 6.30
N PRO A 140 -3.78 10.80 5.72
CA PRO A 140 -3.03 11.77 6.49
C PRO A 140 -3.93 12.90 7.00
#